data_0c7147785057160d9dae70bd759cc342
#
_entry.id   0c7147785057160d9dae70bd759cc342
#
_cell.length_a   1.000
_cell.length_b   1.000
_cell.length_c   1.000
_cell.angle_alpha   90.00
_cell.angle_beta   90.00
_cell.angle_gamma   90.00
#
_symmetry.space_group_name_H-M   'P 1'
#
loop_
_entity.id
_entity.type
_entity.pdbx_description
1 polymer ?
#
loop_
_entity_poly.entity_id
_entity_poly.type
_entity_poly.pdbx_seq_one_letter_code
_entity_poly.pdbx_strand_id
1 'polypeptide(L)'
;MSAATLNDAGISREIVVIGSGFAAQQLVKSLRKLDAEQPIRLITADSGDEYNKPDLSHVVSRGCPAAAMIRLSGSDFAEQQRIALLPHCPVLGIDPARRLVLTAQGEFPYGKLVLATGASAIRPELPGSEHLVTLNSQQEYAASEGAIQQARRILVLGAGLIGCELAMDMASDGREVTLLDLADSPLSALLPATLTQPLQQALRSQGVSLQCGTGLARIDAQPGDGWRVTLSDGRVSSQDLVIAAIGLRPNLALARGAGLAVERGILVDDNLQTSDPHIFALGDCVQWRGQLLPFLQPIVLGANALARTLLGTPTPLSLPPMLVKVKTPRYPLQLAGRTKGEDLAWQCRWNSHGMVAEARDQAGELCGFVVGGDQMSAAFPLLRQLPR
;
A
#
# COMPACT_ATOMS: atom_id res chain seq x y z
N MET A 1 13.44 23.22 22.08
CA MET A 1 13.39 21.89 22.75
C MET A 1 12.17 21.92 23.67
N SER A 2 11.07 21.29 23.28
CA SER A 2 9.91 21.11 24.16
C SER A 2 10.28 20.10 25.22
N ALA A 3 10.20 20.44 26.50
CA ALA A 3 10.46 19.52 27.60
C ALA A 3 9.50 18.33 27.47
N ALA A 4 10.05 17.13 27.40
CA ALA A 4 9.25 15.91 27.46
C ALA A 4 8.46 15.95 28.77
N THR A 5 7.15 15.90 28.69
CA THR A 5 6.28 15.88 29.87
C THR A 5 6.46 14.53 30.54
N LEU A 6 7.14 14.48 31.67
CA LEU A 6 7.29 13.27 32.46
C LEU A 6 6.05 13.08 33.34
N ASN A 7 5.68 11.83 33.63
CA ASN A 7 4.74 11.53 34.70
C ASN A 7 5.43 11.59 36.07
N ASP A 8 4.67 11.43 37.16
CA ASP A 8 5.18 11.45 38.54
C ASP A 8 6.28 10.39 38.82
N ALA A 9 6.41 9.38 37.97
CA ALA A 9 7.46 8.36 38.02
C ALA A 9 8.66 8.65 37.10
N GLY A 10 8.76 9.84 36.49
CA GLY A 10 9.85 10.21 35.60
C GLY A 10 9.79 9.56 34.19
N ILE A 11 8.68 8.93 33.81
CA ILE A 11 8.48 8.27 32.52
C ILE A 11 7.83 9.25 31.56
N SER A 12 8.29 9.30 30.31
CA SER A 12 7.68 10.11 29.27
C SER A 12 6.21 9.75 29.05
N ARG A 13 5.36 10.76 28.93
CA ARG A 13 3.94 10.62 28.50
C ARG A 13 3.77 10.73 26.99
N GLU A 14 4.86 11.03 26.27
CA GLU A 14 4.81 11.29 24.84
C GLU A 14 4.53 9.99 24.05
N ILE A 15 3.58 10.06 23.11
CA ILE A 15 3.40 9.05 22.09
C ILE A 15 4.31 9.39 20.92
N VAL A 16 5.28 8.54 20.64
CA VAL A 16 6.17 8.69 19.49
C VAL A 16 5.67 7.81 18.35
N VAL A 17 5.55 8.37 17.15
CA VAL A 17 5.14 7.66 15.93
C VAL A 17 6.28 7.71 14.93
N ILE A 18 6.75 6.57 14.45
CA ILE A 18 7.79 6.47 13.42
C ILE A 18 7.14 6.25 12.05
N GLY A 19 7.36 7.21 11.15
CA GLY A 19 6.76 7.27 9.80
C GLY A 19 5.69 8.35 9.71
N SER A 20 5.45 8.89 8.51
CA SER A 20 4.51 9.98 8.24
C SER A 20 3.46 9.63 7.17
N GLY A 21 3.43 8.37 6.72
CA GLY A 21 2.47 7.91 5.73
C GLY A 21 1.02 7.93 6.25
N PHE A 22 0.09 7.48 5.40
CA PHE A 22 -1.35 7.49 5.68
C PHE A 22 -1.71 6.92 7.07
N ALA A 23 -1.05 5.84 7.50
CA ALA A 23 -1.31 5.21 8.80
C ALA A 23 -0.99 6.14 9.98
N ALA A 24 0.20 6.77 9.95
CA ALA A 24 0.62 7.71 10.99
C ALA A 24 -0.32 8.92 11.06
N GLN A 25 -0.66 9.51 9.91
CA GLN A 25 -1.55 10.67 9.83
C GLN A 25 -2.96 10.35 10.33
N GLN A 26 -3.53 9.19 9.96
CA GLN A 26 -4.83 8.74 10.48
C GLN A 26 -4.80 8.52 12.00
N LEU A 27 -3.71 7.95 12.52
CA LEU A 27 -3.54 7.78 13.96
C LEU A 27 -3.48 9.11 14.70
N VAL A 28 -2.66 10.06 14.22
CA VAL A 28 -2.57 11.40 14.81
C VAL A 28 -3.94 12.08 14.82
N LYS A 29 -4.65 12.08 13.70
CA LYS A 29 -6.01 12.62 13.60
C LYS A 29 -7.00 11.95 14.57
N SER A 30 -6.87 10.63 14.75
CA SER A 30 -7.73 9.86 15.67
C SER A 30 -7.41 10.16 17.13
N LEU A 31 -6.13 10.29 17.49
CA LEU A 31 -5.70 10.71 18.83
C LEU A 31 -6.22 12.10 19.16
N ARG A 32 -6.07 13.07 18.25
CA ARG A 32 -6.52 14.45 18.47
C ARG A 32 -8.02 14.61 18.65
N LYS A 33 -8.81 13.75 18.02
CA LYS A 33 -10.27 13.71 18.24
C LYS A 33 -10.64 13.24 19.64
N LEU A 34 -9.80 12.43 20.27
CA LEU A 34 -10.06 11.86 21.61
C LEU A 34 -9.39 12.65 22.72
N ASP A 35 -8.19 13.15 22.48
CA ASP A 35 -7.40 13.94 23.43
C ASP A 35 -6.63 15.03 22.68
N ALA A 36 -7.06 16.28 22.91
CA ALA A 36 -6.48 17.45 22.26
C ALA A 36 -5.08 17.79 22.80
N GLU A 37 -4.74 17.34 24.04
CA GLU A 37 -3.54 17.77 24.76
C GLU A 37 -2.47 16.67 24.88
N GLN A 38 -2.78 15.42 24.47
CA GLN A 38 -1.81 14.33 24.50
C GLN A 38 -0.52 14.72 23.74
N PRO A 39 0.66 14.67 24.35
CA PRO A 39 1.91 14.92 23.64
C PRO A 39 2.17 13.86 22.57
N ILE A 40 2.36 14.30 21.33
CA ILE A 40 2.64 13.42 20.18
C ILE A 40 3.86 13.96 19.44
N ARG A 41 4.79 13.06 19.12
CA ARG A 41 5.94 13.30 18.25
C ARG A 41 5.87 12.40 17.03
N LEU A 42 6.01 12.97 15.86
CA LEU A 42 6.14 12.26 14.59
C LEU A 42 7.57 12.35 14.10
N ILE A 43 8.25 11.22 13.92
CA ILE A 43 9.62 11.13 13.39
C ILE A 43 9.57 10.45 12.03
N THR A 44 10.09 11.11 11.01
CA THR A 44 10.02 10.60 9.64
C THR A 44 11.28 10.90 8.84
N ALA A 45 11.64 9.97 7.94
CA ALA A 45 12.75 10.15 7.02
C ALA A 45 12.43 11.10 5.85
N ASP A 46 11.15 11.36 5.60
CA ASP A 46 10.66 12.28 4.56
C ASP A 46 10.20 13.64 5.11
N SER A 47 9.53 14.45 4.30
CA SER A 47 9.01 15.79 4.68
C SER A 47 7.84 15.73 5.65
N GLY A 48 7.11 14.62 5.73
CA GLY A 48 5.88 14.50 6.51
C GLY A 48 4.62 15.02 5.82
N ASP A 49 4.68 15.34 4.54
CA ASP A 49 3.58 15.89 3.77
C ASP A 49 2.38 14.93 3.66
N GLU A 50 1.17 15.50 3.67
CA GLU A 50 -0.06 14.75 3.43
C GLU A 50 -0.41 14.72 1.95
N TYR A 51 -0.57 13.52 1.40
CA TYR A 51 -1.05 13.29 0.05
C TYR A 51 -1.90 12.01 -0.03
N ASN A 52 -2.66 11.87 -1.12
CA ASN A 52 -3.48 10.67 -1.33
C ASN A 52 -2.69 9.63 -2.15
N LYS A 53 -2.07 8.66 -1.47
CA LYS A 53 -1.26 7.61 -2.11
C LYS A 53 -1.95 6.88 -3.28
N PRO A 54 -3.28 6.53 -3.24
CA PRO A 54 -3.97 5.95 -4.38
C PRO A 54 -4.01 6.79 -5.66
N ASP A 55 -3.71 8.08 -5.60
CA ASP A 55 -3.68 8.93 -6.80
C ASP A 55 -2.42 8.69 -7.64
N LEU A 56 -1.39 8.04 -7.08
CA LEU A 56 -0.16 7.66 -7.79
C LEU A 56 -0.40 6.73 -8.99
N SER A 57 -1.46 5.92 -8.98
CA SER A 57 -1.82 5.05 -10.11
C SER A 57 -2.58 5.77 -11.23
N HIS A 58 -2.81 7.10 -11.11
CA HIS A 58 -3.60 7.90 -12.05
C HIS A 58 -2.95 9.26 -12.37
N VAL A 59 -1.63 9.35 -12.29
CA VAL A 59 -0.90 10.62 -12.44
C VAL A 59 -0.90 11.14 -13.87
N VAL A 60 -0.89 10.24 -14.86
CA VAL A 60 -0.85 10.61 -16.29
C VAL A 60 -2.21 11.13 -16.74
N SER A 61 -3.29 10.35 -16.55
CA SER A 61 -4.63 10.75 -16.97
C SER A 61 -5.14 12.02 -16.27
N ARG A 62 -4.63 12.29 -15.05
CA ARG A 62 -4.96 13.52 -14.32
C ARG A 62 -4.06 14.70 -14.64
N GLY A 63 -2.95 14.48 -15.34
CA GLY A 63 -1.94 15.51 -15.58
C GLY A 63 -1.44 16.17 -14.28
N CYS A 64 -1.33 15.39 -13.20
CA CYS A 64 -1.05 15.91 -11.86
C CYS A 64 0.46 15.91 -11.60
N PRO A 65 1.12 17.07 -11.52
CA PRO A 65 2.53 17.13 -11.13
C PRO A 65 2.74 16.61 -9.71
N ALA A 66 3.92 16.06 -9.43
CA ALA A 66 4.26 15.48 -8.14
C ALA A 66 4.06 16.49 -6.98
N ALA A 67 4.44 17.75 -7.18
CA ALA A 67 4.24 18.81 -6.19
C ALA A 67 2.77 19.10 -5.92
N ALA A 68 1.89 18.99 -6.92
CA ALA A 68 0.45 19.24 -6.77
C ALA A 68 -0.29 18.09 -6.07
N MET A 69 0.35 16.95 -5.86
CA MET A 69 -0.22 15.86 -5.04
C MET A 69 -0.25 16.21 -3.57
N ILE A 70 0.64 17.09 -3.10
CA ILE A 70 0.73 17.49 -1.70
C ILE A 70 -0.50 18.35 -1.35
N ARG A 71 -1.33 17.86 -0.43
CA ARG A 71 -2.55 18.53 0.04
C ARG A 71 -2.29 19.43 1.22
N LEU A 72 -1.33 19.04 2.05
CA LEU A 72 -0.94 19.76 3.25
C LEU A 72 0.55 19.48 3.50
N SER A 73 1.33 20.53 3.74
CA SER A 73 2.74 20.34 4.10
C SER A 73 2.88 19.67 5.47
N GLY A 74 4.00 18.97 5.70
CA GLY A 74 4.27 18.36 6.99
C GLY A 74 4.28 19.38 8.14
N SER A 75 4.79 20.60 7.90
CA SER A 75 4.75 21.70 8.87
C SER A 75 3.33 22.14 9.21
N ASP A 76 2.48 22.35 8.18
CA ASP A 76 1.10 22.77 8.39
C ASP A 76 0.28 21.66 9.08
N PHE A 77 0.54 20.39 8.70
CA PHE A 77 -0.06 19.25 9.40
C PHE A 77 0.33 19.22 10.88
N ALA A 78 1.61 19.44 11.18
CA ALA A 78 2.11 19.45 12.55
C ALA A 78 1.49 20.59 13.37
N GLU A 79 1.37 21.78 12.78
CA GLU A 79 0.71 22.93 13.41
C GLU A 79 -0.78 22.65 13.67
N GLN A 80 -1.52 22.21 12.64
CA GLN A 80 -2.95 21.91 12.76
C GLN A 80 -3.24 20.83 13.80
N GLN A 81 -2.38 19.80 13.85
CA GLN A 81 -2.53 18.69 14.79
C GLN A 81 -1.83 18.94 16.13
N ARG A 82 -1.15 20.08 16.30
CA ARG A 82 -0.39 20.43 17.53
C ARG A 82 0.55 19.32 17.98
N ILE A 83 1.38 18.82 17.04
CA ILE A 83 2.36 17.76 17.27
C ILE A 83 3.80 18.26 17.05
N ALA A 84 4.76 17.60 17.69
CA ALA A 84 6.17 17.78 17.34
C ALA A 84 6.48 16.94 16.10
N LEU A 85 6.92 17.57 15.01
CA LEU A 85 7.38 16.89 13.79
C LEU A 85 8.89 16.96 13.69
N LEU A 86 9.55 15.81 13.46
CA LEU A 86 10.94 15.72 13.04
C LEU A 86 10.98 15.18 11.61
N PRO A 87 10.94 16.06 10.61
CA PRO A 87 11.07 15.67 9.20
C PRO A 87 12.53 15.42 8.86
N HIS A 88 12.78 14.68 7.77
CA HIS A 88 14.12 14.35 7.26
C HIS A 88 15.05 13.76 8.34
N CYS A 89 14.46 13.00 9.28
CA CYS A 89 15.13 12.41 10.41
C CYS A 89 14.95 10.88 10.41
N PRO A 90 15.80 10.14 9.69
CA PRO A 90 15.77 8.69 9.72
C PRO A 90 16.00 8.15 11.13
N VAL A 91 15.16 7.22 11.55
CA VAL A 91 15.36 6.47 12.78
C VAL A 91 16.42 5.41 12.54
N LEU A 92 17.47 5.40 13.37
CA LEU A 92 18.60 4.48 13.28
C LEU A 92 18.39 3.21 14.09
N GLY A 93 17.60 3.30 15.18
CA GLY A 93 17.33 2.18 16.06
C GLY A 93 16.29 2.52 17.13
N ILE A 94 15.91 1.50 17.87
CA ILE A 94 15.03 1.59 19.04
C ILE A 94 15.68 0.83 20.16
N ASP A 95 15.73 1.41 21.35
CA ASP A 95 16.11 0.75 22.61
C ASP A 95 14.86 0.54 23.46
N PRO A 96 14.23 -0.64 23.42
CA PRO A 96 13.02 -0.89 24.20
C PRO A 96 13.24 -0.87 25.71
N ALA A 97 14.42 -1.31 26.17
CA ALA A 97 14.75 -1.35 27.61
C ALA A 97 14.81 0.04 28.22
N ARG A 98 15.36 1.01 27.48
CA ARG A 98 15.44 2.43 27.91
C ARG A 98 14.25 3.26 27.40
N ARG A 99 13.39 2.69 26.55
CA ARG A 99 12.29 3.38 25.86
C ARG A 99 12.77 4.60 25.07
N LEU A 100 13.76 4.40 24.22
CA LEU A 100 14.36 5.46 23.40
C LEU A 100 14.25 5.14 21.91
N VAL A 101 13.94 6.16 21.12
CA VAL A 101 14.13 6.17 19.67
C VAL A 101 15.45 6.85 19.36
N LEU A 102 16.32 6.18 18.61
CA LEU A 102 17.69 6.61 18.30
C LEU A 102 17.72 7.21 16.88
N THR A 103 18.24 8.42 16.77
CA THR A 103 18.40 9.12 15.48
C THR A 103 19.75 9.84 15.44
N ALA A 104 20.14 10.34 14.27
CA ALA A 104 21.31 11.19 14.15
C ALA A 104 21.16 12.56 14.84
N GLN A 105 19.91 12.98 15.12
CA GLN A 105 19.60 14.26 15.78
C GLN A 105 19.47 14.13 17.30
N GLY A 106 19.60 12.92 17.85
CA GLY A 106 19.54 12.66 19.28
C GLY A 106 18.67 11.45 19.64
N GLU A 107 18.48 11.25 20.93
CA GLU A 107 17.65 10.20 21.54
C GLU A 107 16.32 10.81 21.99
N PHE A 108 15.21 10.15 21.67
CA PHE A 108 13.86 10.61 21.99
C PHE A 108 13.14 9.60 22.86
N PRO A 109 12.86 9.94 24.14
CA PRO A 109 12.16 9.04 25.04
C PRO A 109 10.68 8.95 24.67
N TYR A 110 10.09 7.76 24.86
CA TYR A 110 8.65 7.54 24.63
C TYR A 110 7.97 6.90 25.84
N GLY A 111 6.71 7.26 26.05
CA GLY A 111 5.79 6.52 26.91
C GLY A 111 5.18 5.34 26.15
N LYS A 112 4.76 5.60 24.92
CA LYS A 112 4.31 4.59 23.96
C LYS A 112 4.90 4.91 22.58
N LEU A 113 5.29 3.85 21.86
CA LEU A 113 5.87 3.96 20.52
C LEU A 113 4.96 3.28 19.49
N VAL A 114 4.76 3.90 18.34
CA VAL A 114 4.01 3.31 17.23
C VAL A 114 4.90 3.23 15.99
N LEU A 115 5.07 2.01 15.47
CA LEU A 115 5.73 1.75 14.20
C LEU A 115 4.71 1.88 13.07
N ALA A 116 4.78 2.96 12.31
CA ALA A 116 3.98 3.19 11.10
C ALA A 116 4.90 3.26 9.87
N THR A 117 5.85 2.34 9.81
CA THR A 117 6.97 2.33 8.85
C THR A 117 6.56 1.90 7.44
N GLY A 118 5.32 1.44 7.24
CA GLY A 118 4.76 1.10 5.95
C GLY A 118 5.47 -0.07 5.26
N ALA A 119 5.47 -0.02 3.92
CA ALA A 119 6.08 -1.03 3.05
C ALA A 119 6.77 -0.37 1.86
N SER A 120 7.82 -1.01 1.36
CA SER A 120 8.58 -0.59 0.19
C SER A 120 8.20 -1.41 -1.03
N ALA A 121 8.27 -0.82 -2.22
CA ALA A 121 8.05 -1.53 -3.47
C ALA A 121 9.09 -2.65 -3.66
N ILE A 122 8.63 -3.80 -4.09
CA ILE A 122 9.50 -4.94 -4.42
C ILE A 122 10.22 -4.63 -5.73
N ARG A 123 11.54 -4.79 -5.72
CA ARG A 123 12.37 -4.83 -6.94
C ARG A 123 12.82 -6.28 -7.16
N PRO A 124 12.66 -6.83 -8.36
CA PRO A 124 13.13 -8.19 -8.64
C PRO A 124 14.67 -8.24 -8.63
N GLU A 125 15.21 -9.35 -8.18
CA GLU A 125 16.66 -9.59 -8.20
C GLU A 125 17.09 -10.08 -9.60
N LEU A 126 17.39 -9.12 -10.47
CA LEU A 126 17.86 -9.38 -11.85
C LEU A 126 18.86 -8.29 -12.28
N PRO A 127 19.72 -8.59 -13.28
CA PRO A 127 20.63 -7.58 -13.85
C PRO A 127 19.87 -6.37 -14.38
N GLY A 128 20.28 -5.16 -13.95
CA GLY A 128 19.67 -3.91 -14.33
C GLY A 128 18.41 -3.51 -13.51
N SER A 129 18.12 -4.20 -12.40
CA SER A 129 16.98 -3.89 -11.54
C SER A 129 17.04 -2.50 -10.91
N GLU A 130 18.23 -1.89 -10.82
CA GLU A 130 18.45 -0.50 -10.38
C GLU A 130 17.79 0.53 -11.29
N HIS A 131 17.55 0.19 -12.56
CA HIS A 131 16.91 1.05 -13.56
C HIS A 131 15.37 1.02 -13.51
N LEU A 132 14.80 0.13 -12.71
CA LEU A 132 13.35 0.08 -12.49
C LEU A 132 12.87 1.32 -11.73
N VAL A 133 11.79 1.91 -12.20
CA VAL A 133 11.04 2.92 -11.47
C VAL A 133 9.99 2.25 -10.60
N THR A 134 9.78 2.78 -9.40
CA THR A 134 8.66 2.41 -8.51
C THR A 134 7.80 3.63 -8.23
N LEU A 135 6.51 3.43 -7.98
CA LEU A 135 5.55 4.51 -7.69
C LEU A 135 4.80 4.19 -6.40
N ASN A 136 5.53 4.14 -5.28
CA ASN A 136 4.99 3.81 -3.97
C ASN A 136 4.85 5.04 -3.04
N SER A 137 5.48 6.14 -3.40
CA SER A 137 5.41 7.40 -2.67
C SER A 137 5.41 8.61 -3.61
N GLN A 138 5.00 9.78 -3.09
CA GLN A 138 5.07 11.05 -3.80
C GLN A 138 6.52 11.40 -4.18
N GLN A 139 7.48 11.08 -3.30
CA GLN A 139 8.92 11.30 -3.54
C GLN A 139 9.44 10.41 -4.68
N GLU A 140 9.03 9.14 -4.74
CA GLU A 140 9.38 8.26 -5.87
C GLU A 140 8.80 8.78 -7.19
N TYR A 141 7.56 9.29 -7.15
CA TYR A 141 6.95 9.92 -8.31
C TYR A 141 7.71 11.21 -8.71
N ALA A 142 8.01 12.10 -7.76
CA ALA A 142 8.76 13.32 -8.03
C ALA A 142 10.13 13.04 -8.66
N ALA A 143 10.82 12.01 -8.19
CA ALA A 143 12.12 11.59 -8.75
C ALA A 143 12.03 11.04 -10.18
N SER A 144 10.88 10.50 -10.57
CA SER A 144 10.66 9.86 -11.88
C SER A 144 9.70 10.62 -12.80
N GLU A 145 9.13 11.73 -12.36
CA GLU A 145 8.12 12.51 -13.11
C GLU A 145 8.58 12.87 -14.51
N GLY A 146 9.80 13.40 -14.65
CA GLY A 146 10.37 13.77 -15.95
C GLY A 146 10.50 12.56 -16.89
N ALA A 147 10.97 11.42 -16.39
CA ALA A 147 11.08 10.19 -17.17
C ALA A 147 9.68 9.68 -17.59
N ILE A 148 8.70 9.73 -16.68
CA ILE A 148 7.31 9.34 -16.99
C ILE A 148 6.71 10.25 -18.05
N GLN A 149 6.94 11.57 -17.99
CA GLN A 149 6.39 12.51 -18.96
C GLN A 149 6.98 12.32 -20.37
N GLN A 150 8.26 11.97 -20.48
CA GLN A 150 8.96 11.82 -21.75
C GLN A 150 8.79 10.43 -22.40
N ALA A 151 8.54 9.40 -21.59
CA ALA A 151 8.45 8.03 -22.06
C ALA A 151 7.29 7.82 -23.04
N ARG A 152 7.55 7.12 -24.14
CA ARG A 152 6.58 6.69 -25.13
C ARG A 152 6.33 5.18 -25.08
N ARG A 153 7.40 4.41 -24.87
CA ARG A 153 7.37 2.95 -24.75
C ARG A 153 7.59 2.57 -23.29
N ILE A 154 6.57 2.04 -22.66
CA ILE A 154 6.56 1.78 -21.22
C ILE A 154 6.29 0.30 -20.97
N LEU A 155 7.15 -0.34 -20.16
CA LEU A 155 6.88 -1.66 -19.63
C LEU A 155 6.48 -1.54 -18.17
N VAL A 156 5.29 -2.07 -17.82
CA VAL A 156 4.82 -2.22 -16.44
C VAL A 156 4.98 -3.69 -16.05
N LEU A 157 5.78 -3.96 -15.02
CA LEU A 157 6.03 -5.29 -14.49
C LEU A 157 5.08 -5.56 -13.32
N GLY A 158 4.25 -6.60 -13.44
CA GLY A 158 3.24 -7.04 -12.48
C GLY A 158 1.84 -6.61 -12.88
N ALA A 159 0.96 -7.59 -13.16
CA ALA A 159 -0.45 -7.38 -13.51
C ALA A 159 -1.39 -7.56 -12.30
N GLY A 160 -0.93 -7.12 -11.11
CA GLY A 160 -1.77 -6.96 -9.93
C GLY A 160 -2.69 -5.74 -10.01
N LEU A 161 -3.33 -5.36 -8.88
CA LEU A 161 -4.24 -4.20 -8.80
C LEU A 161 -3.58 -2.92 -9.36
N ILE A 162 -2.44 -2.55 -8.80
CA ILE A 162 -1.73 -1.32 -9.14
C ILE A 162 -1.16 -1.38 -10.56
N GLY A 163 -0.62 -2.53 -10.98
CA GLY A 163 -0.08 -2.67 -12.33
C GLY A 163 -1.12 -2.53 -13.42
N CYS A 164 -2.33 -3.07 -13.23
CA CYS A 164 -3.45 -2.88 -14.16
C CYS A 164 -3.91 -1.42 -14.22
N GLU A 165 -4.00 -0.74 -13.05
CA GLU A 165 -4.36 0.69 -12.99
C GLU A 165 -3.30 1.55 -13.69
N LEU A 166 -2.01 1.36 -13.36
CA LEU A 166 -0.89 2.07 -13.98
C LEU A 166 -0.82 1.85 -15.49
N ALA A 167 -0.96 0.60 -15.96
CA ALA A 167 -0.90 0.31 -17.39
C ALA A 167 -2.00 1.03 -18.17
N MET A 168 -3.23 1.05 -17.65
CA MET A 168 -4.34 1.79 -18.27
C MET A 168 -4.14 3.31 -18.18
N ASP A 169 -3.61 3.82 -17.08
CA ASP A 169 -3.32 5.24 -16.91
C ASP A 169 -2.25 5.70 -17.89
N MET A 170 -1.14 4.96 -17.99
CA MET A 170 -0.04 5.25 -18.90
C MET A 170 -0.46 5.17 -20.39
N ALA A 171 -1.39 4.28 -20.72
CA ALA A 171 -1.91 4.15 -22.09
C ALA A 171 -2.96 5.22 -22.46
N SER A 172 -3.42 6.03 -21.51
CA SER A 172 -4.54 6.97 -21.72
C SER A 172 -4.25 8.09 -22.71
N ASP A 173 -2.98 8.43 -22.92
CA ASP A 173 -2.51 9.48 -23.83
C ASP A 173 -1.84 8.94 -25.12
N GLY A 174 -2.10 7.67 -25.45
CA GLY A 174 -1.65 7.05 -26.69
C GLY A 174 -0.22 6.50 -26.66
N ARG A 175 0.36 6.26 -25.49
CA ARG A 175 1.66 5.61 -25.32
C ARG A 175 1.57 4.12 -25.61
N GLU A 176 2.71 3.53 -26.00
CA GLU A 176 2.87 2.09 -26.16
C GLU A 176 3.15 1.44 -24.81
N VAL A 177 2.16 0.79 -24.21
CA VAL A 177 2.29 0.20 -22.90
C VAL A 177 2.24 -1.32 -22.97
N THR A 178 3.26 -1.97 -22.42
CA THR A 178 3.28 -3.44 -22.20
C THR A 178 3.08 -3.72 -20.72
N LEU A 179 2.07 -4.54 -20.39
CA LEU A 179 1.85 -5.05 -19.04
C LEU A 179 2.32 -6.51 -19.00
N LEU A 180 3.34 -6.78 -18.17
CA LEU A 180 4.03 -8.07 -18.08
C LEU A 180 3.76 -8.74 -16.74
N ASP A 181 3.44 -10.04 -16.71
CA ASP A 181 3.32 -10.82 -15.47
C ASP A 181 3.78 -12.26 -15.65
N LEU A 182 4.40 -12.82 -14.61
CA LEU A 182 4.78 -14.24 -14.54
C LEU A 182 3.56 -15.17 -14.51
N ALA A 183 2.47 -14.72 -13.91
CA ALA A 183 1.23 -15.48 -13.86
C ALA A 183 0.49 -15.46 -15.21
N ASP A 184 -0.34 -16.47 -15.46
CA ASP A 184 -1.06 -16.65 -16.72
C ASP A 184 -2.20 -15.66 -16.96
N SER A 185 -2.56 -14.87 -15.93
CA SER A 185 -3.64 -13.88 -16.03
C SER A 185 -3.43 -12.70 -15.08
N PRO A 186 -3.98 -11.52 -15.40
CA PRO A 186 -3.97 -10.39 -14.47
C PRO A 186 -4.78 -10.74 -13.21
N LEU A 187 -4.45 -10.07 -12.11
CA LEU A 187 -5.08 -10.28 -10.79
C LEU A 187 -5.03 -11.73 -10.29
N SER A 188 -4.08 -12.53 -10.76
CA SER A 188 -3.97 -13.97 -10.45
C SER A 188 -3.88 -14.27 -8.96
N ALA A 189 -3.37 -13.35 -8.14
CA ALA A 189 -3.35 -13.49 -6.68
C ALA A 189 -4.74 -13.32 -6.04
N LEU A 190 -5.71 -12.77 -6.75
CA LEU A 190 -7.03 -12.42 -6.24
C LEU A 190 -8.15 -13.22 -6.90
N LEU A 191 -8.04 -13.55 -8.19
CA LEU A 191 -9.12 -14.10 -8.99
C LEU A 191 -8.68 -15.31 -9.80
N PRO A 192 -9.60 -16.26 -10.07
CA PRO A 192 -9.42 -17.25 -11.12
C PRO A 192 -9.29 -16.59 -12.50
N ALA A 193 -8.48 -17.18 -13.39
CA ALA A 193 -8.23 -16.63 -14.73
C ALA A 193 -9.51 -16.40 -15.55
N THR A 194 -10.51 -17.26 -15.40
CA THR A 194 -11.81 -17.16 -16.09
C THR A 194 -12.56 -15.86 -15.78
N LEU A 195 -12.43 -15.33 -14.54
CA LEU A 195 -13.09 -14.08 -14.12
C LEU A 195 -12.35 -12.83 -14.55
N THR A 196 -11.13 -12.96 -15.06
CA THR A 196 -10.31 -11.81 -15.49
C THR A 196 -10.45 -11.47 -16.97
N GLN A 197 -11.15 -12.29 -17.76
CA GLN A 197 -11.28 -12.09 -19.21
C GLN A 197 -11.83 -10.71 -19.62
N PRO A 198 -12.89 -10.16 -18.97
CA PRO A 198 -13.37 -8.82 -19.33
C PRO A 198 -12.33 -7.73 -19.03
N LEU A 199 -11.58 -7.85 -17.95
CA LEU A 199 -10.47 -6.95 -17.64
C LEU A 199 -9.36 -7.04 -18.68
N GLN A 200 -8.99 -8.26 -19.12
CA GLN A 200 -8.01 -8.46 -20.19
C GLN A 200 -8.47 -7.79 -21.51
N GLN A 201 -9.75 -7.92 -21.85
CA GLN A 201 -10.31 -7.26 -23.01
C GLN A 201 -10.30 -5.73 -22.86
N ALA A 202 -10.63 -5.21 -21.68
CA ALA A 202 -10.57 -3.79 -21.38
C ALA A 202 -9.14 -3.23 -21.48
N LEU A 203 -8.14 -3.94 -20.96
CA LEU A 203 -6.71 -3.59 -21.08
C LEU A 203 -6.31 -3.50 -22.57
N ARG A 204 -6.60 -4.53 -23.36
CA ARG A 204 -6.29 -4.54 -24.81
C ARG A 204 -7.03 -3.45 -25.58
N SER A 205 -8.28 -3.18 -25.26
CA SER A 205 -9.07 -2.11 -25.91
C SER A 205 -8.57 -0.71 -25.57
N GLN A 206 -7.84 -0.57 -24.46
CA GLN A 206 -7.15 0.67 -24.07
C GLN A 206 -5.77 0.82 -24.74
N GLY A 207 -5.33 -0.17 -25.53
CA GLY A 207 -4.03 -0.16 -26.19
C GLY A 207 -2.90 -0.80 -25.38
N VAL A 208 -3.22 -1.47 -24.25
CA VAL A 208 -2.22 -2.18 -23.44
C VAL A 208 -1.89 -3.53 -24.08
N SER A 209 -0.62 -3.77 -24.38
CA SER A 209 -0.07 -5.08 -24.76
C SER A 209 0.07 -5.95 -23.52
N LEU A 210 -0.90 -6.81 -23.26
CA LEU A 210 -0.89 -7.72 -22.11
C LEU A 210 -0.08 -8.99 -22.41
N GLN A 211 0.98 -9.23 -21.66
CA GLN A 211 1.88 -10.39 -21.75
C GLN A 211 1.93 -11.10 -20.39
N CYS A 212 1.16 -12.17 -20.27
CA CYS A 212 1.12 -13.05 -19.11
C CYS A 212 1.93 -14.35 -19.38
N GLY A 213 2.34 -15.06 -18.33
CA GLY A 213 3.11 -16.30 -18.41
C GLY A 213 4.59 -16.07 -18.75
N THR A 214 5.09 -14.84 -18.66
CA THR A 214 6.51 -14.54 -18.90
C THR A 214 7.00 -13.45 -17.95
N GLY A 215 8.28 -13.46 -17.65
CA GLY A 215 8.93 -12.55 -16.72
C GLY A 215 9.96 -11.64 -17.38
N LEU A 216 10.41 -10.66 -16.62
CA LEU A 216 11.56 -9.85 -16.94
C LEU A 216 12.83 -10.63 -16.54
N ALA A 217 13.79 -10.78 -17.46
CA ALA A 217 15.06 -11.44 -17.17
C ALA A 217 16.21 -10.45 -16.97
N ARG A 218 16.21 -9.33 -17.71
CA ARG A 218 17.33 -8.40 -17.69
C ARG A 218 16.92 -7.03 -18.25
N ILE A 219 17.57 -5.97 -17.75
CA ILE A 219 17.51 -4.61 -18.29
C ILE A 219 18.94 -4.15 -18.56
N ASP A 220 19.21 -3.69 -19.77
CA ASP A 220 20.49 -3.12 -20.16
C ASP A 220 20.30 -1.70 -20.69
N ALA A 221 21.25 -0.80 -20.42
CA ALA A 221 21.29 0.47 -21.09
C ALA A 221 21.54 0.29 -22.60
N GLN A 222 20.91 1.12 -23.42
CA GLN A 222 21.16 1.11 -24.86
C GLN A 222 21.59 2.50 -25.35
N PRO A 223 22.35 2.57 -26.47
CA PRO A 223 22.71 3.86 -27.07
C PRO A 223 21.45 4.66 -27.47
N GLY A 224 21.40 5.94 -27.12
CA GLY A 224 20.32 6.86 -27.54
C GLY A 224 19.11 6.88 -26.64
N ASP A 225 19.30 6.89 -25.34
CA ASP A 225 18.30 6.97 -24.28
C ASP A 225 17.25 5.84 -24.30
N GLY A 226 17.16 5.12 -23.22
CA GLY A 226 16.23 4.02 -22.98
C GLY A 226 16.89 2.72 -22.58
N TRP A 227 16.08 1.68 -22.53
CA TRP A 227 16.42 0.39 -21.94
C TRP A 227 16.18 -0.76 -22.92
N ARG A 228 17.13 -1.62 -23.09
CA ARG A 228 16.94 -2.93 -23.73
C ARG A 228 16.43 -3.90 -22.66
N VAL A 229 15.21 -4.37 -22.83
CA VAL A 229 14.56 -5.32 -21.94
C VAL A 229 14.59 -6.71 -22.58
N THR A 230 15.10 -7.69 -21.84
CA THR A 230 15.07 -9.10 -22.22
C THR A 230 14.07 -9.83 -21.32
N LEU A 231 13.14 -10.56 -21.93
CA LEU A 231 12.15 -11.39 -21.23
C LEU A 231 12.70 -12.81 -20.95
N SER A 232 12.06 -13.53 -20.04
CA SER A 232 12.46 -14.88 -19.66
C SER A 232 12.36 -15.91 -20.80
N ASP A 233 11.56 -15.64 -21.82
CA ASP A 233 11.43 -16.44 -23.04
C ASP A 233 12.42 -16.04 -24.16
N GLY A 234 13.35 -15.14 -23.87
CA GLY A 234 14.37 -14.67 -24.80
C GLY A 234 13.95 -13.53 -25.73
N ARG A 235 12.70 -13.11 -25.74
CA ARG A 235 12.26 -11.93 -26.51
C ARG A 235 12.94 -10.66 -25.97
N VAL A 236 13.26 -9.76 -26.89
CA VAL A 236 13.93 -8.50 -26.59
C VAL A 236 13.09 -7.34 -27.13
N SER A 237 12.98 -6.27 -26.36
CA SER A 237 12.34 -5.02 -26.77
C SER A 237 13.07 -3.81 -26.23
N SER A 238 12.85 -2.65 -26.87
CA SER A 238 13.36 -1.35 -26.39
C SER A 238 12.25 -0.62 -25.66
N GLN A 239 12.56 -0.10 -24.48
CA GLN A 239 11.64 0.64 -23.62
C GLN A 239 12.27 1.98 -23.23
N ASP A 240 11.45 3.02 -23.07
CA ASP A 240 11.90 4.30 -22.54
C ASP A 240 11.82 4.30 -21.02
N LEU A 241 10.89 3.51 -20.45
CA LEU A 241 10.65 3.40 -19.01
C LEU A 241 10.22 1.98 -18.64
N VAL A 242 10.71 1.50 -17.49
CA VAL A 242 10.29 0.22 -16.90
C VAL A 242 9.82 0.47 -15.48
N ILE A 243 8.54 0.18 -15.20
CA ILE A 243 7.91 0.42 -13.89
C ILE A 243 7.68 -0.94 -13.20
N ALA A 244 8.12 -1.07 -11.94
CA ALA A 244 7.84 -2.26 -11.13
C ALA A 244 6.59 -2.06 -10.27
N ALA A 245 5.59 -2.92 -10.47
CA ALA A 245 4.33 -2.97 -9.72
C ALA A 245 4.05 -4.40 -9.21
N ILE A 246 5.10 -5.12 -8.77
CA ILE A 246 5.06 -6.54 -8.35
C ILE A 246 4.74 -6.75 -6.87
N GLY A 247 4.26 -5.72 -6.20
CA GLY A 247 3.83 -5.76 -4.80
C GLY A 247 4.74 -4.99 -3.86
N LEU A 248 4.43 -5.11 -2.58
CA LEU A 248 5.07 -4.38 -1.49
C LEU A 248 5.66 -5.37 -0.48
N ARG A 249 6.76 -4.97 0.15
CA ARG A 249 7.40 -5.68 1.26
C ARG A 249 7.36 -4.80 2.51
N PRO A 250 6.77 -5.26 3.63
CA PRO A 250 6.77 -4.56 4.90
C PRO A 250 8.17 -4.13 5.36
N ASN A 251 8.30 -2.93 5.89
CA ASN A 251 9.56 -2.39 6.42
C ASN A 251 9.77 -2.89 7.85
N LEU A 252 10.62 -3.89 8.03
CA LEU A 252 10.80 -4.63 9.29
C LEU A 252 12.13 -4.35 9.99
N ALA A 253 13.04 -3.58 9.38
CA ALA A 253 14.41 -3.43 9.88
C ALA A 253 14.46 -2.89 11.33
N LEU A 254 13.69 -1.84 11.63
CA LEU A 254 13.62 -1.26 12.99
C LEU A 254 13.02 -2.24 13.99
N ALA A 255 11.94 -2.93 13.63
CA ALA A 255 11.30 -3.91 14.51
C ALA A 255 12.23 -5.08 14.83
N ARG A 256 12.93 -5.62 13.83
CA ARG A 256 13.95 -6.67 14.02
C ARG A 256 15.11 -6.19 14.87
N GLY A 257 15.64 -5.01 14.61
CA GLY A 257 16.72 -4.41 15.38
C GLY A 257 16.36 -4.17 16.84
N ALA A 258 15.09 -3.93 17.12
CA ALA A 258 14.54 -3.78 18.48
C ALA A 258 14.18 -5.13 19.15
N GLY A 259 14.40 -6.27 18.49
CA GLY A 259 14.06 -7.58 19.04
C GLY A 259 12.56 -7.91 19.04
N LEU A 260 11.73 -7.17 18.30
CA LEU A 260 10.30 -7.43 18.20
C LEU A 260 10.02 -8.67 17.33
N ALA A 261 8.92 -9.36 17.64
CA ALA A 261 8.48 -10.51 16.86
C ALA A 261 8.00 -10.09 15.46
N VAL A 262 8.62 -10.68 14.43
CA VAL A 262 8.31 -10.41 13.02
C VAL A 262 8.30 -11.69 12.21
N GLU A 263 7.41 -11.75 11.21
CA GLU A 263 7.39 -12.76 10.15
C GLU A 263 7.40 -12.05 8.78
N ARG A 264 6.28 -12.09 8.04
CA ARG A 264 6.08 -11.30 6.83
C ARG A 264 5.80 -9.83 7.13
N GLY A 265 5.30 -9.53 8.33
CA GLY A 265 5.03 -8.22 8.91
C GLY A 265 5.46 -8.19 10.38
N ILE A 266 5.28 -7.05 11.04
CA ILE A 266 5.42 -6.91 12.49
C ILE A 266 4.22 -7.62 13.11
N LEU A 267 4.46 -8.65 13.95
CA LEU A 267 3.40 -9.38 14.62
C LEU A 267 2.76 -8.50 15.69
N VAL A 268 1.42 -8.40 15.65
CA VAL A 268 0.64 -7.67 16.64
C VAL A 268 -0.54 -8.50 17.13
N ASP A 269 -0.97 -8.21 18.36
CA ASP A 269 -2.21 -8.72 18.91
C ASP A 269 -3.45 -7.95 18.39
N ASP A 270 -4.62 -8.25 18.94
CA ASP A 270 -5.87 -7.57 18.55
C ASP A 270 -5.91 -6.09 18.96
N ASN A 271 -5.08 -5.65 19.89
CA ASN A 271 -4.93 -4.25 20.27
C ASN A 271 -3.84 -3.50 19.48
N LEU A 272 -3.30 -4.14 18.42
CA LEU A 272 -2.17 -3.65 17.62
C LEU A 272 -0.87 -3.48 18.43
N GLN A 273 -0.74 -4.17 19.57
CA GLN A 273 0.45 -4.23 20.39
C GLN A 273 1.42 -5.28 19.85
N THR A 274 2.70 -4.95 19.83
CA THR A 274 3.77 -5.88 19.42
C THR A 274 4.15 -6.83 20.58
N SER A 275 5.24 -7.56 20.43
CA SER A 275 5.80 -8.37 21.52
C SER A 275 6.36 -7.52 22.70
N ASP A 276 6.52 -6.22 22.53
CA ASP A 276 6.85 -5.27 23.61
C ASP A 276 5.57 -4.53 24.06
N PRO A 277 5.31 -4.42 25.39
CA PRO A 277 4.07 -3.83 25.91
C PRO A 277 3.97 -2.31 25.69
N HIS A 278 5.04 -1.63 25.31
CA HIS A 278 5.08 -0.19 25.07
C HIS A 278 5.20 0.16 23.57
N ILE A 279 5.31 -0.87 22.70
CA ILE A 279 5.47 -0.69 21.26
C ILE A 279 4.28 -1.29 20.53
N PHE A 280 3.70 -0.50 19.64
CA PHE A 280 2.56 -0.83 18.80
C PHE A 280 2.96 -0.69 17.33
N ALA A 281 2.16 -1.25 16.42
CA ALA A 281 2.38 -1.04 15.00
C ALA A 281 1.06 -0.85 14.25
N LEU A 282 1.11 -0.09 13.14
CA LEU A 282 -0.07 0.24 12.32
C LEU A 282 0.30 0.38 10.85
N GLY A 283 -0.58 -0.04 9.97
CA GLY A 283 -0.44 0.13 8.51
C GLY A 283 0.22 -1.05 7.81
N ASP A 284 0.81 -0.79 6.64
CA ASP A 284 1.31 -1.83 5.72
C ASP A 284 2.47 -2.67 6.29
N CYS A 285 3.09 -2.24 7.40
CA CYS A 285 4.13 -3.00 8.09
C CYS A 285 3.60 -4.11 9.01
N VAL A 286 2.29 -4.14 9.28
CA VAL A 286 1.66 -5.01 10.28
C VAL A 286 1.26 -6.35 9.72
N GLN A 287 1.46 -7.42 10.51
CA GLN A 287 0.84 -8.72 10.33
C GLN A 287 -0.09 -9.00 11.52
N TRP A 288 -1.39 -9.03 11.24
CA TRP A 288 -2.43 -9.29 12.21
C TRP A 288 -3.16 -10.59 11.88
N ARG A 289 -3.29 -11.50 12.84
CA ARG A 289 -3.91 -12.83 12.66
C ARG A 289 -3.38 -13.57 11.43
N GLY A 290 -2.06 -13.50 11.20
CA GLY A 290 -1.39 -14.15 10.07
C GLY A 290 -1.53 -13.45 8.71
N GLN A 291 -2.21 -12.30 8.63
CA GLN A 291 -2.50 -11.58 7.39
C GLN A 291 -1.79 -10.22 7.33
N LEU A 292 -1.28 -9.88 6.15
CA LEU A 292 -0.92 -8.50 5.80
C LEU A 292 -2.17 -7.78 5.29
N LEU A 293 -2.36 -6.52 5.69
CA LEU A 293 -3.58 -5.75 5.39
C LEU A 293 -3.24 -4.43 4.68
N PRO A 294 -2.65 -4.46 3.47
CA PRO A 294 -2.18 -3.27 2.77
C PRO A 294 -3.34 -2.53 2.08
N PHE A 295 -4.36 -2.16 2.84
CA PHE A 295 -5.54 -1.47 2.36
C PHE A 295 -5.89 -0.30 3.28
N LEU A 296 -6.53 0.74 2.73
CA LEU A 296 -6.85 1.96 3.49
C LEU A 296 -7.87 1.74 4.61
N GLN A 297 -8.87 0.89 4.38
CA GLN A 297 -9.94 0.67 5.38
C GLN A 297 -9.42 0.03 6.67
N PRO A 298 -8.60 -1.06 6.66
CA PRO A 298 -7.95 -1.58 7.85
C PRO A 298 -7.12 -0.53 8.59
N ILE A 299 -6.41 0.33 7.87
CA ILE A 299 -5.60 1.38 8.48
C ILE A 299 -6.49 2.38 9.24
N VAL A 300 -7.60 2.82 8.64
CA VAL A 300 -8.52 3.77 9.30
C VAL A 300 -9.15 3.15 10.54
N LEU A 301 -9.64 1.91 10.44
CA LEU A 301 -10.23 1.19 11.58
C LEU A 301 -9.19 0.91 12.66
N GLY A 302 -8.00 0.48 12.26
CA GLY A 302 -6.86 0.26 13.16
C GLY A 302 -6.41 1.54 13.85
N ALA A 303 -6.34 2.66 13.15
CA ALA A 303 -5.97 3.96 13.74
C ALA A 303 -6.98 4.40 14.83
N ASN A 304 -8.28 4.18 14.57
CA ASN A 304 -9.33 4.52 15.56
C ASN A 304 -9.27 3.61 16.80
N ALA A 305 -9.05 2.31 16.62
CA ALA A 305 -8.91 1.34 17.72
C ALA A 305 -7.62 1.62 18.52
N LEU A 306 -6.50 1.78 17.82
CA LEU A 306 -5.19 2.03 18.43
C LEU A 306 -5.18 3.35 19.20
N ALA A 307 -5.81 4.41 18.71
CA ALA A 307 -5.88 5.68 19.43
C ALA A 307 -6.52 5.54 20.80
N ARG A 308 -7.62 4.76 20.93
CA ARG A 308 -8.25 4.45 22.22
C ARG A 308 -7.34 3.61 23.13
N THR A 309 -6.69 2.59 22.56
CA THR A 309 -5.73 1.74 23.28
C THR A 309 -4.55 2.55 23.82
N LEU A 310 -4.01 3.45 23.02
CA LEU A 310 -2.90 4.34 23.43
C LEU A 310 -3.32 5.31 24.54
N LEU A 311 -4.57 5.72 24.59
CA LEU A 311 -5.12 6.60 25.64
C LEU A 311 -5.65 5.82 26.85
N GLY A 312 -5.37 4.51 26.96
CA GLY A 312 -5.67 3.71 28.15
C GLY A 312 -7.00 2.93 28.09
N THR A 313 -7.69 2.91 26.95
CA THR A 313 -8.91 2.11 26.74
C THR A 313 -8.61 1.02 25.71
N PRO A 314 -8.18 -0.20 26.10
CA PRO A 314 -7.91 -1.30 25.19
C PRO A 314 -9.10 -1.53 24.25
N THR A 315 -8.86 -1.41 22.97
CA THR A 315 -9.91 -1.51 21.94
C THR A 315 -9.43 -2.44 20.83
N PRO A 316 -9.92 -3.69 20.81
CA PRO A 316 -9.52 -4.66 19.80
C PRO A 316 -9.89 -4.22 18.40
N LEU A 317 -8.96 -4.46 17.45
CA LEU A 317 -9.22 -4.28 16.03
C LEU A 317 -10.31 -5.25 15.57
N SER A 318 -11.35 -4.70 14.96
CA SER A 318 -12.42 -5.46 14.33
C SER A 318 -12.56 -5.01 12.88
N LEU A 319 -12.40 -5.95 11.96
CA LEU A 319 -12.51 -5.69 10.53
C LEU A 319 -13.76 -6.37 9.97
N PRO A 320 -14.73 -5.62 9.46
CA PRO A 320 -15.82 -6.18 8.67
C PRO A 320 -15.29 -6.72 7.35
N PRO A 321 -16.06 -7.52 6.60
CA PRO A 321 -15.72 -7.85 5.22
C PRO A 321 -15.39 -6.60 4.41
N MET A 322 -14.24 -6.60 3.75
CA MET A 322 -13.70 -5.42 3.07
C MET A 322 -13.93 -5.50 1.57
N LEU A 323 -14.33 -4.38 0.99
CA LEU A 323 -14.50 -4.25 -0.44
C LEU A 323 -13.21 -3.73 -1.08
N VAL A 324 -12.51 -4.60 -1.80
CA VAL A 324 -11.34 -4.23 -2.62
C VAL A 324 -11.85 -3.68 -3.95
N LYS A 325 -11.32 -2.54 -4.38
CA LYS A 325 -11.70 -1.87 -5.63
C LYS A 325 -10.51 -1.84 -6.59
N VAL A 326 -10.72 -2.30 -7.81
CA VAL A 326 -9.80 -2.13 -8.95
C VAL A 326 -10.36 -0.99 -9.79
N LYS A 327 -9.66 0.13 -9.81
CA LYS A 327 -10.15 1.39 -10.39
C LYS A 327 -9.76 1.54 -11.86
N THR A 328 -9.96 0.50 -12.65
CA THR A 328 -9.71 0.55 -14.09
C THR A 328 -10.83 1.30 -14.81
N PRO A 329 -10.54 2.31 -15.64
CA PRO A 329 -11.55 3.20 -16.20
C PRO A 329 -12.60 2.48 -17.08
N ARG A 330 -12.17 1.47 -17.82
CA ARG A 330 -13.02 0.77 -18.79
C ARG A 330 -13.80 -0.40 -18.21
N TYR A 331 -13.26 -1.05 -17.19
CA TYR A 331 -13.89 -2.20 -16.54
C TYR A 331 -13.53 -2.23 -15.07
N PRO A 332 -14.18 -1.39 -14.25
CA PRO A 332 -13.94 -1.40 -12.82
C PRO A 332 -14.39 -2.73 -12.21
N LEU A 333 -13.67 -3.18 -11.19
CA LEU A 333 -13.99 -4.39 -10.43
C LEU A 333 -14.10 -4.07 -8.95
N GLN A 334 -15.00 -4.76 -8.28
CA GLN A 334 -15.05 -4.81 -6.81
C GLN A 334 -15.15 -6.25 -6.37
N LEU A 335 -14.38 -6.59 -5.33
CA LEU A 335 -14.36 -7.95 -4.79
C LEU A 335 -14.26 -7.90 -3.26
N ALA A 336 -14.78 -8.91 -2.62
CA ALA A 336 -14.71 -9.08 -1.18
C ALA A 336 -14.76 -10.56 -0.77
N GLY A 337 -14.29 -10.83 0.44
CA GLY A 337 -14.26 -12.18 1.00
C GLY A 337 -13.18 -13.06 0.37
N ARG A 338 -13.37 -14.36 0.46
CA ARG A 338 -12.46 -15.38 -0.05
C ARG A 338 -12.76 -15.64 -1.52
N THR A 339 -11.88 -15.16 -2.39
CA THR A 339 -12.01 -15.25 -3.85
C THR A 339 -11.02 -16.21 -4.49
N LYS A 340 -10.22 -16.93 -3.68
CA LYS A 340 -9.32 -18.01 -4.11
C LYS A 340 -9.40 -19.20 -3.16
N GLY A 341 -9.30 -20.39 -3.76
CA GLY A 341 -9.34 -21.68 -3.08
C GLY A 341 -9.88 -22.73 -4.05
N GLU A 342 -9.30 -23.91 -4.04
CA GLU A 342 -9.76 -25.06 -4.86
C GLU A 342 -11.12 -25.60 -4.41
N ASP A 343 -11.50 -25.30 -3.17
CA ASP A 343 -12.77 -25.66 -2.54
C ASP A 343 -13.91 -24.71 -2.88
N LEU A 344 -13.67 -23.65 -3.66
CA LEU A 344 -14.68 -22.67 -4.02
C LEU A 344 -15.39 -23.03 -5.33
N ALA A 345 -16.72 -23.10 -5.27
CA ALA A 345 -17.60 -23.15 -6.45
C ALA A 345 -18.00 -21.74 -6.86
N TRP A 346 -17.84 -21.41 -8.14
CA TRP A 346 -18.21 -20.11 -8.67
C TRP A 346 -19.55 -20.14 -9.40
N GLN A 347 -20.48 -19.28 -8.98
CA GLN A 347 -21.74 -19.02 -9.65
C GLN A 347 -21.66 -17.66 -10.35
N CYS A 348 -21.64 -17.66 -11.66
CA CYS A 348 -21.40 -16.46 -12.47
C CYS A 348 -22.61 -16.08 -13.29
N ARG A 349 -23.01 -14.82 -13.24
CA ARG A 349 -23.98 -14.17 -14.11
C ARG A 349 -23.28 -13.10 -14.94
N TRP A 350 -23.40 -13.20 -16.24
CA TRP A 350 -22.77 -12.30 -17.19
C TRP A 350 -23.83 -11.57 -18.02
N ASN A 351 -23.55 -10.31 -18.31
CA ASN A 351 -24.23 -9.58 -19.39
C ASN A 351 -23.17 -8.98 -20.33
N SER A 352 -23.58 -8.22 -21.36
CA SER A 352 -22.68 -7.60 -22.33
C SER A 352 -21.73 -6.55 -21.73
N HIS A 353 -22.02 -6.04 -20.53
CA HIS A 353 -21.33 -4.89 -19.93
C HIS A 353 -20.76 -5.16 -18.54
N GLY A 354 -21.08 -6.32 -17.93
CA GLY A 354 -20.61 -6.61 -16.58
C GLY A 354 -20.79 -8.05 -16.13
N MET A 355 -20.37 -8.31 -14.90
CA MET A 355 -20.51 -9.61 -14.24
C MET A 355 -20.84 -9.48 -12.78
N VAL A 356 -21.53 -10.51 -12.27
CA VAL A 356 -21.63 -10.85 -10.85
C VAL A 356 -21.19 -12.29 -10.71
N ALA A 357 -20.14 -12.53 -9.93
CA ALA A 357 -19.60 -13.85 -9.63
C ALA A 357 -19.57 -14.06 -8.12
N GLU A 358 -20.21 -15.12 -7.66
CA GLU A 358 -20.32 -15.51 -6.25
C GLU A 358 -19.47 -16.75 -6.01
N ALA A 359 -18.53 -16.65 -5.05
CA ALA A 359 -17.73 -17.78 -4.57
C ALA A 359 -18.42 -18.43 -3.39
N ARG A 360 -18.74 -19.72 -3.50
CA ARG A 360 -19.41 -20.50 -2.45
C ARG A 360 -18.53 -21.65 -2.03
N ASP A 361 -18.59 -21.99 -0.73
CA ASP A 361 -17.93 -23.18 -0.19
C ASP A 361 -18.72 -24.47 -0.48
N GLN A 362 -18.22 -25.59 0.05
CA GLN A 362 -18.86 -26.90 -0.10
C GLN A 362 -20.25 -27.00 0.56
N ALA A 363 -20.54 -26.14 1.53
CA ALA A 363 -21.87 -26.06 2.17
C ALA A 363 -22.84 -25.16 1.38
N GLY A 364 -22.37 -24.51 0.30
CA GLY A 364 -23.15 -23.58 -0.51
C GLY A 364 -23.19 -22.14 0.07
N GLU A 365 -22.47 -21.88 1.16
CA GLU A 365 -22.44 -20.56 1.79
C GLU A 365 -21.60 -19.57 0.98
N LEU A 366 -22.04 -18.32 0.92
CA LEU A 366 -21.32 -17.25 0.23
C LEU A 366 -20.04 -16.90 1.00
N CYS A 367 -18.87 -17.17 0.39
CA CYS A 367 -17.56 -16.90 0.98
C CYS A 367 -16.89 -15.67 0.40
N GLY A 368 -17.21 -15.33 -0.84
CA GLY A 368 -16.64 -14.18 -1.53
C GLY A 368 -17.41 -13.83 -2.79
N PHE A 369 -17.11 -12.71 -3.38
CA PHE A 369 -17.73 -12.31 -4.65
C PHE A 369 -16.83 -11.37 -5.45
N VAL A 370 -17.12 -11.28 -6.75
CA VAL A 370 -16.57 -10.29 -7.67
C VAL A 370 -17.71 -9.68 -8.47
N VAL A 371 -17.74 -8.36 -8.56
CA VAL A 371 -18.62 -7.63 -9.46
C VAL A 371 -17.80 -6.78 -10.41
N GLY A 372 -18.20 -6.67 -11.65
CA GLY A 372 -17.45 -5.94 -12.69
C GLY A 372 -18.36 -5.19 -13.66
N GLY A 373 -17.78 -4.15 -14.29
CA GLY A 373 -18.48 -3.35 -15.29
C GLY A 373 -19.65 -2.56 -14.72
N ASP A 374 -20.85 -2.71 -15.30
CA ASP A 374 -22.07 -2.02 -14.87
C ASP A 374 -22.77 -2.65 -13.63
N GLN A 375 -22.24 -3.77 -13.09
CA GLN A 375 -22.85 -4.51 -12.00
C GLN A 375 -22.39 -4.06 -10.61
N MET A 376 -21.80 -2.87 -10.48
CA MET A 376 -21.25 -2.34 -9.20
C MET A 376 -22.31 -2.24 -8.08
N SER A 377 -23.58 -2.05 -8.42
CA SER A 377 -24.68 -1.95 -7.44
C SER A 377 -24.90 -3.25 -6.66
N ALA A 378 -24.48 -4.39 -7.20
CA ALA A 378 -24.60 -5.70 -6.53
C ALA A 378 -23.58 -5.87 -5.37
N ALA A 379 -22.51 -5.07 -5.33
CA ALA A 379 -21.43 -5.23 -4.36
C ALA A 379 -21.89 -5.11 -2.90
N PHE A 380 -22.64 -4.06 -2.56
CA PHE A 380 -23.06 -3.85 -1.16
C PHE A 380 -24.10 -4.86 -0.66
N PRO A 381 -25.11 -5.28 -1.44
CA PRO A 381 -25.97 -6.39 -1.07
C PRO A 381 -25.22 -7.70 -0.78
N LEU A 382 -24.24 -8.05 -1.63
CA LEU A 382 -23.41 -9.25 -1.44
C LEU A 382 -22.46 -9.11 -0.25
N LEU A 383 -21.86 -7.93 -0.05
CA LEU A 383 -20.96 -7.67 1.09
C LEU A 383 -21.65 -7.91 2.44
N ARG A 384 -22.96 -7.60 2.55
CA ARG A 384 -23.75 -7.81 3.78
C ARG A 384 -24.04 -9.27 4.07
N GLN A 385 -23.94 -10.14 3.06
CA GLN A 385 -24.18 -11.59 3.18
C GLN A 385 -22.91 -12.36 3.56
N LEU A 386 -21.71 -11.73 3.42
CA LEU A 386 -20.47 -12.38 3.83
C LEU A 386 -20.42 -12.59 5.35
N PRO A 387 -19.86 -13.71 5.81
CA PRO A 387 -19.64 -13.94 7.24
C PRO A 387 -18.75 -12.84 7.84
N ARG A 388 -19.04 -12.46 9.08
CA ARG A 388 -18.30 -11.44 9.84
C ARG A 388 -17.06 -12.01 10.49
#